data_289c3cef9351470045ee5f039f40ecf3
#
_entry.id   289c3cef9351470045ee5f039f40ecf3
#
_cell.length_a   1.000
_cell.length_b   1.000
_cell.length_c   1.000
_cell.angle_alpha   90.00
_cell.angle_beta   90.00
_cell.angle_gamma   90.00
#
_symmetry.space_group_name_H-M   'P 1'
#
loop_
_entity.id
_entity.type
_entity.pdbx_description
1 polymer ?
#
loop_
_entity_poly.entity_id
_entity_poly.type
_entity_poly.pdbx_seq_one_letter_code
_entity_poly.pdbx_strand_id
1 'polypeptide(L)'
;KIENVFQKGNQDELTKYFKNMQDSLAPMLNTINANIASNCEIVNKIDVKQDGIVNMYKGSKTRGNLGEQKLKRLLCLIYPGAEINETSTEKKSCDIQLMRKNKPVILFENKDYTTSVDKDEVKKFIRDIEIMKCHGIFISQDSPVTGKDHFQIDFHNGFVMIYIHFGNYDEDKVKTAVNIIDHLSTKLEELDDDTQEGNLISDEQMEEINTECRFFIEQKDAMLLTCTDFNAKIKSQINMMEFKTLKRFLSTKYASEKNLEFYCEACDLNCKNLRALKAHKRGAKCKANQNDEKKETSEQNMVIKVNT
;
A
#
# COMPACT_ATOMS: atom_id res chain seq x y z
N LYS A 1 -0.89 42.49 -47.86
CA LYS A 1 -1.18 41.27 -48.67
C LYS A 1 -0.16 40.18 -48.46
N ILE A 2 1.10 40.49 -48.11
CA ILE A 2 2.17 39.48 -47.88
C ILE A 2 2.01 38.82 -46.49
N GLU A 3 1.62 39.58 -45.46
CA GLU A 3 1.38 39.05 -44.11
C GLU A 3 0.24 38.00 -44.07
N ASN A 4 -0.82 38.18 -44.84
CA ASN A 4 -1.92 37.21 -44.91
C ASN A 4 -1.54 35.90 -45.60
N VAL A 5 -0.53 35.88 -46.46
CA VAL A 5 -0.05 34.65 -47.14
C VAL A 5 0.84 33.86 -46.21
N PHE A 6 1.66 34.51 -45.40
CA PHE A 6 2.51 33.88 -44.39
C PHE A 6 1.70 33.25 -43.25
N GLN A 7 0.66 33.94 -42.78
CA GLN A 7 -0.21 33.39 -41.73
C GLN A 7 -1.05 32.21 -42.22
N LYS A 8 -1.50 32.22 -43.47
CA LYS A 8 -2.30 31.14 -44.04
C LYS A 8 -1.46 29.87 -44.31
N GLY A 9 -0.25 30.03 -44.85
CA GLY A 9 0.67 28.92 -45.08
C GLY A 9 1.09 28.21 -43.80
N ASN A 10 1.39 28.96 -42.72
CA ASN A 10 1.72 28.38 -41.40
C ASN A 10 0.52 27.69 -40.74
N GLN A 11 -0.72 28.17 -40.96
CA GLN A 11 -1.90 27.51 -40.41
C GLN A 11 -2.21 26.18 -41.14
N ASP A 12 -1.97 26.09 -42.43
CA ASP A 12 -2.21 24.87 -43.20
C ASP A 12 -1.15 23.78 -42.86
N GLU A 13 0.11 24.15 -42.70
CA GLU A 13 1.17 23.25 -42.26
C GLU A 13 0.95 22.75 -40.81
N LEU A 14 0.58 23.63 -39.90
CA LEU A 14 0.24 23.25 -38.52
C LEU A 14 -0.96 22.32 -38.48
N THR A 15 -1.99 22.59 -39.31
CA THR A 15 -3.18 21.74 -39.41
C THR A 15 -2.83 20.35 -39.92
N LYS A 16 -1.95 20.26 -40.92
CA LYS A 16 -1.46 19.00 -41.49
C LYS A 16 -0.64 18.21 -40.46
N TYR A 17 0.23 18.91 -39.68
CA TYR A 17 1.02 18.30 -38.62
C TYR A 17 0.12 17.72 -37.51
N PHE A 18 -0.87 18.46 -37.04
CA PHE A 18 -1.80 17.98 -36.02
C PHE A 18 -2.69 16.83 -36.51
N LYS A 19 -3.09 16.85 -37.77
CA LYS A 19 -3.83 15.73 -38.38
C LYS A 19 -2.99 14.47 -38.43
N ASN A 20 -1.75 14.57 -38.86
CA ASN A 20 -0.82 13.43 -38.89
C ASN A 20 -0.54 12.89 -37.47
N MET A 21 -0.43 13.77 -36.47
CA MET A 21 -0.26 13.37 -35.07
C MET A 21 -1.53 12.67 -34.55
N GLN A 22 -2.70 13.17 -34.88
CA GLN A 22 -3.98 12.54 -34.51
C GLN A 22 -4.14 11.16 -35.15
N ASP A 23 -3.82 11.04 -36.45
CA ASP A 23 -3.88 9.77 -37.20
C ASP A 23 -2.85 8.75 -36.64
N SER A 24 -1.74 9.22 -36.12
CA SER A 24 -0.72 8.39 -35.46
C SER A 24 -1.12 7.98 -34.03
N LEU A 25 -1.84 8.81 -33.28
CA LEU A 25 -2.27 8.54 -31.92
C LEU A 25 -3.55 7.70 -31.84
N ALA A 26 -4.42 7.78 -32.84
CA ALA A 26 -5.67 7.03 -32.85
C ALA A 26 -5.49 5.50 -32.71
N PRO A 27 -4.56 4.84 -33.43
CA PRO A 27 -4.31 3.41 -33.22
C PRO A 27 -3.74 3.08 -31.85
N MET A 28 -2.91 3.98 -31.28
CA MET A 28 -2.39 3.79 -29.92
C MET A 28 -3.50 3.87 -28.87
N LEU A 29 -4.41 4.83 -28.98
CA LEU A 29 -5.57 4.95 -28.10
C LEU A 29 -6.50 3.74 -28.21
N ASN A 30 -6.73 3.23 -29.42
CA ASN A 30 -7.53 2.01 -29.63
C ASN A 30 -6.85 0.79 -28.97
N THR A 31 -5.54 0.67 -29.08
CA THR A 31 -4.76 -0.40 -28.42
C THR A 31 -4.83 -0.28 -26.90
N ILE A 32 -4.70 0.92 -26.35
CA ILE A 32 -4.84 1.18 -24.91
C ILE A 32 -6.23 0.81 -24.43
N ASN A 33 -7.28 1.22 -25.14
CA ASN A 33 -8.65 0.90 -24.78
C ASN A 33 -8.93 -0.62 -24.85
N ALA A 34 -8.40 -1.32 -25.85
CA ALA A 34 -8.49 -2.77 -25.95
C ALA A 34 -7.75 -3.47 -24.78
N ASN A 35 -6.58 -2.96 -24.39
CA ASN A 35 -5.84 -3.49 -23.24
C ASN A 35 -6.58 -3.21 -21.92
N ILE A 36 -7.20 -2.04 -21.77
CA ILE A 36 -8.04 -1.72 -20.59
C ILE A 36 -9.23 -2.69 -20.52
N ALA A 37 -9.93 -2.92 -21.61
CA ALA A 37 -11.06 -3.85 -21.67
C ALA A 37 -10.61 -5.29 -21.30
N SER A 38 -9.49 -5.75 -21.86
CA SER A 38 -8.90 -7.05 -21.54
C SER A 38 -8.48 -7.16 -20.06
N ASN A 39 -7.88 -6.11 -19.50
CA ASN A 39 -7.52 -6.07 -18.09
C ASN A 39 -8.76 -6.07 -17.17
N CYS A 40 -9.83 -5.37 -17.55
CA CYS A 40 -11.11 -5.42 -16.83
C CYS A 40 -11.72 -6.82 -16.85
N GLU A 41 -11.65 -7.54 -17.98
CA GLU A 41 -12.08 -8.94 -18.02
C GLU A 41 -11.24 -9.86 -17.13
N ILE A 42 -9.93 -9.64 -17.08
CA ILE A 42 -9.02 -10.39 -16.20
C ILE A 42 -9.35 -10.11 -14.74
N VAL A 43 -9.56 -8.85 -14.36
CA VAL A 43 -9.96 -8.45 -13.00
C VAL A 43 -11.28 -9.11 -12.63
N ASN A 44 -12.30 -9.05 -13.49
CA ASN A 44 -13.59 -9.69 -13.25
C ASN A 44 -13.47 -11.23 -13.11
N LYS A 45 -12.59 -11.87 -13.89
CA LYS A 45 -12.31 -13.32 -13.75
C LYS A 45 -11.56 -13.63 -12.46
N ILE A 46 -10.73 -12.70 -11.97
CA ILE A 46 -10.06 -12.80 -10.67
C ILE A 46 -11.09 -12.66 -9.55
N ASP A 47 -11.98 -11.70 -9.59
CA ASP A 47 -13.03 -11.50 -8.59
C ASP A 47 -13.95 -12.72 -8.48
N VAL A 48 -14.41 -13.28 -9.60
CA VAL A 48 -15.24 -14.51 -9.61
C VAL A 48 -14.46 -15.73 -9.06
N LYS A 49 -13.16 -15.83 -9.37
CA LYS A 49 -12.30 -16.86 -8.78
C LYS A 49 -12.07 -16.61 -7.29
N GLN A 50 -11.96 -15.36 -6.88
CA GLN A 50 -11.77 -14.95 -5.50
C GLN A 50 -12.99 -15.31 -4.65
N ASP A 51 -14.21 -15.09 -5.15
CA ASP A 51 -15.45 -15.53 -4.49
C ASP A 51 -15.55 -17.07 -4.40
N GLY A 52 -15.15 -17.79 -5.43
CA GLY A 52 -15.05 -19.25 -5.41
C GLY A 52 -14.02 -19.74 -4.38
N ILE A 53 -12.91 -19.05 -4.30
CA ILE A 53 -11.84 -19.29 -3.33
C ILE A 53 -12.33 -18.96 -1.91
N VAL A 54 -12.94 -17.79 -1.67
CA VAL A 54 -13.51 -17.41 -0.36
C VAL A 54 -14.51 -18.45 0.15
N ASN A 55 -15.29 -19.06 -0.74
CA ASN A 55 -16.20 -20.14 -0.37
C ASN A 55 -15.48 -21.46 -0.05
N MET A 56 -14.34 -21.74 -0.66
CA MET A 56 -13.45 -22.86 -0.28
C MET A 56 -12.76 -22.62 1.08
N TYR A 57 -12.54 -21.36 1.49
CA TYR A 57 -11.89 -20.98 2.74
C TYR A 57 -12.78 -21.04 3.99
N LYS A 58 -14.03 -21.45 3.89
CA LYS A 58 -14.92 -21.62 5.05
C LYS A 58 -14.53 -22.79 5.97
N GLY A 59 -13.60 -23.64 5.56
CA GLY A 59 -13.02 -24.67 6.41
C GLY A 59 -11.75 -24.19 7.14
N SER A 60 -11.74 -24.23 8.47
CA SER A 60 -10.60 -23.78 9.30
C SER A 60 -9.26 -24.45 8.90
N LYS A 61 -9.28 -25.73 8.55
CA LYS A 61 -8.09 -26.48 8.13
C LYS A 61 -7.52 -25.98 6.79
N THR A 62 -8.38 -25.66 5.82
CA THR A 62 -7.96 -25.15 4.51
C THR A 62 -7.38 -23.74 4.63
N ARG A 63 -7.95 -22.91 5.51
CA ARG A 63 -7.46 -21.57 5.83
C ARG A 63 -6.09 -21.62 6.49
N GLY A 64 -5.87 -22.52 7.45
CA GLY A 64 -4.57 -22.75 8.09
C GLY A 64 -3.49 -23.10 7.08
N ASN A 65 -3.67 -24.15 6.28
CA ASN A 65 -2.69 -24.58 5.27
C ASN A 65 -2.34 -23.47 4.27
N LEU A 66 -3.32 -22.66 3.89
CA LEU A 66 -3.05 -21.54 2.98
C LEU A 66 -2.28 -20.40 3.66
N GLY A 67 -2.57 -20.11 4.92
CA GLY A 67 -1.84 -19.17 5.72
C GLY A 67 -0.37 -19.54 5.84
N GLU A 68 -0.08 -20.80 6.14
CA GLU A 68 1.27 -21.36 6.18
C GLU A 68 1.99 -21.22 4.84
N GLN A 69 1.32 -21.54 3.72
CA GLN A 69 1.90 -21.39 2.37
C GLN A 69 2.16 -19.92 2.01
N LYS A 70 1.29 -18.99 2.40
CA LYS A 70 1.50 -17.55 2.18
C LYS A 70 2.74 -17.06 2.94
N LEU A 71 2.85 -17.42 4.23
CA LEU A 71 4.01 -17.05 5.05
C LEU A 71 5.29 -17.67 4.50
N LYS A 72 5.27 -18.94 4.07
CA LYS A 72 6.42 -19.58 3.43
C LYS A 72 6.87 -18.85 2.18
N ARG A 73 5.94 -18.49 1.29
CA ARG A 73 6.26 -17.70 0.08
C ARG A 73 6.86 -16.34 0.43
N LEU A 74 6.32 -15.67 1.44
CA LEU A 74 6.85 -14.41 1.93
C LEU A 74 8.29 -14.57 2.43
N LEU A 75 8.56 -15.58 3.25
CA LEU A 75 9.92 -15.88 3.75
C LEU A 75 10.89 -16.21 2.61
N CYS A 76 10.46 -16.96 1.59
CA CYS A 76 11.28 -17.23 0.39
C CYS A 76 11.62 -15.95 -0.39
N LEU A 77 10.71 -14.98 -0.44
CA LEU A 77 10.95 -13.69 -1.09
C LEU A 77 11.94 -12.83 -0.29
N ILE A 78 11.76 -12.79 1.04
CA ILE A 78 12.62 -12.01 1.94
C ILE A 78 14.04 -12.60 2.03
N TYR A 79 14.14 -13.93 2.08
CA TYR A 79 15.40 -14.64 2.32
C TYR A 79 15.69 -15.68 1.21
N PRO A 80 16.00 -15.25 -0.02
CA PRO A 80 16.12 -16.17 -1.17
C PRO A 80 17.28 -17.19 -1.06
N GLY A 81 18.23 -16.97 -0.13
CA GLY A 81 19.32 -17.89 0.14
C GLY A 81 19.15 -18.76 1.39
N ALA A 82 17.98 -18.71 2.04
CA ALA A 82 17.70 -19.47 3.24
C ALA A 82 17.03 -20.82 2.91
N GLU A 83 17.20 -21.77 3.80
CA GLU A 83 16.44 -23.01 3.81
C GLU A 83 15.15 -22.80 4.64
N ILE A 84 13.99 -23.04 4.03
CA ILE A 84 12.68 -22.79 4.64
C ILE A 84 11.86 -24.07 4.58
N ASN A 85 11.72 -24.71 5.73
CA ASN A 85 11.08 -26.01 5.88
C ASN A 85 9.68 -25.87 6.50
N GLU A 86 8.70 -26.56 5.95
CA GLU A 86 7.40 -26.75 6.59
C GLU A 86 7.55 -27.86 7.64
N THR A 87 7.22 -27.54 8.88
CA THR A 87 7.32 -28.48 10.01
C THR A 87 5.96 -28.84 10.60
N SER A 88 4.87 -28.29 10.03
CA SER A 88 3.49 -28.51 10.49
C SER A 88 3.03 -29.99 10.50
N THR A 89 3.72 -30.87 9.76
CA THR A 89 3.48 -32.33 9.77
C THR A 89 4.19 -33.05 10.92
N GLU A 90 5.15 -32.42 11.55
CA GLU A 90 5.90 -32.97 12.66
C GLU A 90 5.19 -32.69 13.99
N LYS A 91 5.14 -33.68 14.87
CA LYS A 91 4.53 -33.50 16.20
C LYS A 91 5.43 -32.60 17.04
N LYS A 92 4.85 -31.56 17.64
CA LYS A 92 5.52 -30.62 18.56
C LYS A 92 6.55 -29.74 17.85
N SER A 93 6.26 -29.29 16.68
CA SER A 93 6.97 -28.24 15.95
C SER A 93 6.01 -27.13 15.57
N CYS A 94 6.54 -25.93 15.35
CA CYS A 94 5.78 -24.83 14.75
C CYS A 94 5.47 -25.11 13.26
N ASP A 95 4.88 -24.14 12.56
CA ASP A 95 4.46 -24.33 11.17
C ASP A 95 5.65 -24.28 10.19
N ILE A 96 6.61 -23.37 10.38
CA ILE A 96 7.73 -23.13 9.47
C ILE A 96 9.02 -22.93 10.24
N GLN A 97 10.11 -23.50 9.71
CA GLN A 97 11.47 -23.30 10.18
C GLN A 97 12.29 -22.51 9.16
N LEU A 98 12.94 -21.45 9.60
CA LEU A 98 13.85 -20.60 8.83
C LEU A 98 15.29 -20.86 9.25
N MET A 99 16.12 -21.36 8.33
CA MET A 99 17.55 -21.59 8.53
C MET A 99 18.35 -20.71 7.56
N ARG A 100 19.21 -19.85 8.13
CA ARG A 100 20.06 -18.92 7.39
C ARG A 100 21.52 -19.15 7.76
N LYS A 101 22.43 -18.98 6.79
CA LYS A 101 23.86 -19.19 7.02
C LYS A 101 24.38 -18.25 8.10
N ASN A 102 25.05 -18.80 9.14
CA ASN A 102 25.62 -18.09 10.26
C ASN A 102 24.60 -17.21 11.05
N LYS A 103 23.37 -17.66 11.13
CA LYS A 103 22.29 -17.01 11.87
C LYS A 103 21.53 -18.06 12.68
N PRO A 104 20.91 -17.68 13.79
CA PRO A 104 20.11 -18.60 14.56
C PRO A 104 18.93 -19.16 13.75
N VAL A 105 18.56 -20.37 14.09
CA VAL A 105 17.34 -20.99 13.57
C VAL A 105 16.13 -20.32 14.21
N ILE A 106 15.13 -19.98 13.39
CA ILE A 106 13.90 -19.34 13.85
C ILE A 106 12.70 -20.17 13.44
N LEU A 107 11.84 -20.48 14.39
CA LEU A 107 10.55 -21.13 14.15
C LEU A 107 9.43 -20.07 14.03
N PHE A 108 8.52 -20.29 13.11
CA PHE A 108 7.34 -19.45 12.90
C PHE A 108 6.09 -20.25 13.21
N GLU A 109 5.22 -19.71 14.04
CA GLU A 109 3.84 -20.14 14.24
C GLU A 109 2.91 -19.11 13.63
N ASN A 110 2.06 -19.52 12.69
CA ASN A 110 1.17 -18.64 11.93
C ASN A 110 -0.30 -18.89 12.30
N LYS A 111 -0.99 -17.85 12.71
CA LYS A 111 -2.43 -17.92 13.01
C LYS A 111 -3.19 -16.94 12.13
N ASP A 112 -4.06 -17.48 11.31
CA ASP A 112 -4.93 -16.71 10.40
C ASP A 112 -6.37 -16.75 10.95
N TYR A 113 -6.56 -16.15 12.15
CA TYR A 113 -7.84 -16.10 12.86
C TYR A 113 -8.44 -14.70 12.77
N THR A 114 -9.76 -14.62 12.60
CA THR A 114 -10.51 -13.35 12.66
C THR A 114 -10.85 -12.92 14.09
N THR A 115 -10.74 -13.85 15.05
CA THR A 115 -10.92 -13.61 16.49
C THR A 115 -9.58 -13.67 17.19
N SER A 116 -9.50 -13.06 18.38
CA SER A 116 -8.27 -13.09 19.18
C SER A 116 -7.75 -14.53 19.38
N VAL A 117 -6.45 -14.70 19.19
CA VAL A 117 -5.78 -15.99 19.40
C VAL A 117 -5.77 -16.34 20.87
N ASP A 118 -6.13 -17.60 21.21
CA ASP A 118 -6.24 -18.07 22.58
C ASP A 118 -4.85 -18.24 23.25
N LYS A 119 -4.84 -18.11 24.58
CA LYS A 119 -3.66 -18.38 25.43
C LYS A 119 -3.11 -19.81 25.29
N ASP A 120 -3.95 -20.76 24.94
CA ASP A 120 -3.51 -22.15 24.80
C ASP A 120 -2.64 -22.35 23.54
N GLU A 121 -2.87 -21.57 22.48
CA GLU A 121 -1.97 -21.54 21.32
C GLU A 121 -0.61 -20.94 21.66
N VAL A 122 -0.60 -19.89 22.52
CA VAL A 122 0.67 -19.32 23.05
C VAL A 122 1.44 -20.35 23.88
N LYS A 123 0.76 -21.08 24.77
CA LYS A 123 1.41 -22.16 25.59
C LYS A 123 1.96 -23.27 24.69
N LYS A 124 1.23 -23.64 23.64
CA LYS A 124 1.69 -24.62 22.66
C LYS A 124 2.97 -24.13 21.98
N PHE A 125 2.99 -22.90 21.52
CA PHE A 125 4.16 -22.29 20.89
C PHE A 125 5.39 -22.28 21.80
N ILE A 126 5.23 -21.83 23.06
CA ILE A 126 6.31 -21.84 24.05
C ILE A 126 6.89 -23.25 24.23
N ARG A 127 6.02 -24.24 24.42
CA ARG A 127 6.44 -25.66 24.56
C ARG A 127 7.20 -26.15 23.31
N ASP A 128 6.75 -25.77 22.12
CA ASP A 128 7.39 -26.20 20.88
C ASP A 128 8.77 -25.56 20.71
N ILE A 129 8.94 -24.28 21.12
CA ILE A 129 10.25 -23.59 21.22
C ILE A 129 11.19 -24.32 22.20
N GLU A 130 10.71 -24.69 23.39
CA GLU A 130 11.50 -25.43 24.37
C GLU A 130 12.01 -26.78 23.86
N ILE A 131 11.14 -27.49 23.13
CA ILE A 131 11.48 -28.82 22.58
C ILE A 131 12.50 -28.70 21.45
N MET A 132 12.28 -27.73 20.54
CA MET A 132 13.12 -27.54 19.35
C MET A 132 14.41 -26.76 19.68
N LYS A 133 14.50 -26.14 20.86
CA LYS A 133 15.64 -25.34 21.31
C LYS A 133 16.05 -24.28 20.28
N CYS A 134 15.08 -23.51 19.80
CA CYS A 134 15.25 -22.48 18.80
C CYS A 134 14.55 -21.20 19.23
N HIS A 135 14.88 -20.06 18.58
CA HIS A 135 14.09 -18.84 18.70
C HIS A 135 12.76 -18.96 17.96
N GLY A 136 11.79 -18.12 18.31
CA GLY A 136 10.47 -18.21 17.70
C GLY A 136 9.80 -16.89 17.40
N ILE A 137 8.97 -16.88 16.36
CA ILE A 137 8.09 -15.77 15.99
C ILE A 137 6.67 -16.29 15.88
N PHE A 138 5.78 -15.78 16.70
CA PHE A 138 4.36 -16.06 16.68
C PHE A 138 3.63 -14.94 15.95
N ILE A 139 2.99 -15.24 14.82
CA ILE A 139 2.31 -14.23 13.99
C ILE A 139 0.82 -14.52 13.95
N SER A 140 0.01 -13.57 14.45
CA SER A 140 -1.41 -13.52 14.17
C SER A 140 -1.68 -12.55 13.03
N GLN A 141 -2.31 -13.05 11.94
CA GLN A 141 -2.45 -12.28 10.71
C GLN A 141 -3.54 -11.21 10.80
N ASP A 142 -4.73 -11.56 11.30
CA ASP A 142 -5.91 -10.69 11.26
C ASP A 142 -6.42 -10.29 12.66
N SER A 143 -5.76 -10.74 13.74
CA SER A 143 -6.27 -10.57 15.09
C SER A 143 -5.17 -10.35 16.13
N PRO A 144 -5.51 -9.88 17.35
CA PRO A 144 -4.56 -9.82 18.46
C PRO A 144 -4.29 -11.21 19.05
N VAL A 145 -3.19 -11.33 19.82
CA VAL A 145 -2.85 -12.50 20.62
C VAL A 145 -3.20 -12.21 22.09
N THR A 146 -4.03 -13.05 22.70
CA THR A 146 -4.52 -12.82 24.05
C THR A 146 -3.39 -12.89 25.09
N GLY A 147 -3.23 -11.80 25.85
CA GLY A 147 -2.25 -11.70 26.93
C GLY A 147 -0.83 -11.44 26.44
N LYS A 148 -0.68 -10.97 25.22
CA LYS A 148 0.57 -10.47 24.65
C LYS A 148 0.35 -9.10 24.04
N ASP A 149 1.40 -8.28 23.97
CA ASP A 149 1.43 -7.02 23.27
C ASP A 149 1.96 -7.19 21.83
N HIS A 150 1.70 -6.22 20.96
CA HIS A 150 2.23 -6.21 19.61
C HIS A 150 3.75 -6.00 19.63
N PHE A 151 4.50 -6.88 18.97
CA PHE A 151 5.96 -6.96 19.04
C PHE A 151 6.50 -7.19 20.47
N GLN A 152 5.72 -7.79 21.37
CA GLN A 152 6.25 -8.23 22.66
C GLN A 152 7.38 -9.24 22.46
N ILE A 153 8.48 -9.04 23.19
CA ILE A 153 9.63 -9.94 23.24
C ILE A 153 9.60 -10.66 24.57
N ASP A 154 9.65 -11.98 24.55
CA ASP A 154 9.81 -12.82 25.72
C ASP A 154 11.13 -13.59 25.62
N PHE A 155 11.75 -13.82 26.77
CA PHE A 155 12.85 -14.76 26.93
C PHE A 155 12.36 -15.99 27.68
N HIS A 156 12.69 -17.15 27.17
CA HIS A 156 12.37 -18.39 27.84
C HIS A 156 13.47 -19.41 27.61
N ASN A 157 14.13 -19.85 28.70
CA ASN A 157 15.24 -20.81 28.67
C ASN A 157 16.36 -20.45 27.65
N GLY A 158 16.73 -19.17 27.55
CA GLY A 158 17.75 -18.68 26.62
C GLY A 158 17.25 -18.46 25.18
N PHE A 159 15.96 -18.68 24.89
CA PHE A 159 15.40 -18.46 23.56
C PHE A 159 14.53 -17.20 23.53
N VAL A 160 14.68 -16.44 22.44
CA VAL A 160 13.89 -15.21 22.16
C VAL A 160 12.62 -15.61 21.46
N MET A 161 11.48 -15.09 21.91
CA MET A 161 10.18 -15.23 21.28
C MET A 161 9.59 -13.85 21.01
N ILE A 162 9.03 -13.64 19.83
CA ILE A 162 8.37 -12.38 19.44
C ILE A 162 6.93 -12.66 19.00
N TYR A 163 6.01 -11.82 19.49
CA TYR A 163 4.58 -11.94 19.18
C TYR A 163 4.14 -10.78 18.29
N ILE A 164 3.66 -11.10 17.08
CA ILE A 164 3.19 -10.10 16.10
C ILE A 164 1.68 -10.17 15.97
N HIS A 165 1.01 -9.04 16.21
CA HIS A 165 -0.42 -8.87 15.99
C HIS A 165 -0.65 -8.23 14.63
N PHE A 166 -1.77 -8.57 13.98
CA PHE A 166 -2.16 -7.99 12.70
C PHE A 166 -1.02 -8.02 11.68
N GLY A 167 -0.39 -9.20 11.54
CA GLY A 167 0.76 -9.42 10.68
C GLY A 167 0.48 -9.07 9.22
N ASN A 168 -0.74 -9.37 8.73
CA ASN A 168 -1.20 -9.07 7.36
C ASN A 168 -0.22 -9.54 6.28
N TYR A 169 0.61 -10.53 6.56
CA TYR A 169 1.71 -10.98 5.69
C TYR A 169 2.64 -9.83 5.28
N ASP A 170 2.83 -8.85 6.17
CA ASP A 170 3.67 -7.68 5.94
C ASP A 170 5.16 -8.06 6.03
N GLU A 171 5.88 -7.80 4.94
CA GLU A 171 7.31 -8.12 4.80
C GLU A 171 8.16 -7.37 5.83
N ASP A 172 7.85 -6.11 6.10
CA ASP A 172 8.62 -5.26 7.00
C ASP A 172 8.46 -5.68 8.46
N LYS A 173 7.25 -6.13 8.86
CA LYS A 173 7.02 -6.69 10.20
C LYS A 173 7.82 -7.96 10.42
N VAL A 174 7.81 -8.87 9.45
CA VAL A 174 8.58 -10.12 9.50
C VAL A 174 10.08 -9.84 9.55
N LYS A 175 10.61 -8.97 8.69
CA LYS A 175 12.02 -8.57 8.70
C LYS A 175 12.43 -7.94 10.02
N THR A 176 11.58 -7.07 10.57
CA THR A 176 11.85 -6.40 11.85
C THR A 176 11.99 -7.41 12.98
N ALA A 177 11.06 -8.37 13.10
CA ALA A 177 11.12 -9.41 14.12
C ALA A 177 12.35 -10.31 13.96
N VAL A 178 12.66 -10.73 12.75
CA VAL A 178 13.87 -11.54 12.48
C VAL A 178 15.14 -10.77 12.86
N ASN A 179 15.23 -9.49 12.52
CA ASN A 179 16.38 -8.64 12.87
C ASN A 179 16.53 -8.47 14.38
N ILE A 180 15.43 -8.32 15.12
CA ILE A 180 15.44 -8.24 16.59
C ILE A 180 16.01 -9.55 17.16
N ILE A 181 15.55 -10.71 16.68
CA ILE A 181 16.10 -12.00 17.13
C ILE A 181 17.59 -12.11 16.82
N ASP A 182 18.02 -11.72 15.62
CA ASP A 182 19.43 -11.78 15.21
C ASP A 182 20.35 -10.94 16.11
N HIS A 183 19.88 -9.76 16.53
CA HIS A 183 20.64 -8.90 17.45
C HIS A 183 20.67 -9.44 18.87
N LEU A 184 19.51 -9.86 19.38
CA LEU A 184 19.42 -10.36 20.74
C LEU A 184 20.14 -11.69 20.93
N SER A 185 20.05 -12.62 19.95
CA SER A 185 20.77 -13.89 20.03
C SER A 185 22.29 -13.69 20.06
N THR A 186 22.84 -12.78 19.24
CA THR A 186 24.27 -12.46 19.25
C THR A 186 24.70 -11.90 20.59
N LYS A 187 23.89 -11.02 21.21
CA LYS A 187 24.18 -10.47 22.52
C LYS A 187 24.09 -11.50 23.65
N LEU A 188 23.16 -12.43 23.56
CA LEU A 188 23.04 -13.53 24.51
C LEU A 188 24.26 -14.47 24.45
N GLU A 189 24.73 -14.81 23.24
CA GLU A 189 25.94 -15.61 23.03
C GLU A 189 27.19 -14.91 23.62
N GLU A 190 27.34 -13.58 23.43
CA GLU A 190 28.43 -12.79 24.01
C GLU A 190 28.39 -12.80 25.54
N LEU A 191 27.21 -12.80 26.18
CA LEU A 191 27.03 -12.82 27.62
C LEU A 191 27.31 -14.20 28.22
N ASP A 192 26.97 -15.29 27.54
CA ASP A 192 27.23 -16.67 28.00
C ASP A 192 28.74 -16.99 28.04
N ASP A 193 29.54 -16.38 27.16
CA ASP A 193 31.00 -16.57 27.14
C ASP A 193 31.71 -15.85 28.29
N ASP A 194 31.16 -14.76 28.81
CA ASP A 194 31.80 -13.90 29.82
C ASP A 194 31.46 -14.24 31.29
N THR A 195 30.41 -15.04 31.56
CA THR A 195 29.94 -15.25 32.94
C THR A 195 29.53 -16.70 33.22
N GLN A 196 30.22 -17.29 34.21
CA GLN A 196 29.86 -18.61 34.78
C GLN A 196 28.57 -18.62 35.63
N GLU A 197 27.91 -17.48 35.81
CA GLU A 197 26.59 -17.35 36.44
C GLU A 197 25.69 -16.58 35.51
N GLY A 198 24.69 -17.28 34.93
CA GLY A 198 23.78 -16.73 33.96
C GLY A 198 23.15 -15.42 34.40
N ASN A 199 23.67 -14.31 33.90
CA ASN A 199 22.99 -13.03 33.93
C ASN A 199 21.85 -13.06 32.93
N LEU A 200 20.79 -13.74 33.33
CA LEU A 200 19.48 -13.60 32.66
C LEU A 200 19.10 -12.11 32.70
N ILE A 201 18.73 -11.56 31.58
CA ILE A 201 18.12 -10.22 31.51
C ILE A 201 17.03 -10.16 32.57
N SER A 202 17.09 -9.18 33.49
CA SER A 202 16.07 -9.05 34.53
C SER A 202 14.72 -8.71 33.95
N ASP A 203 13.62 -9.04 34.67
CA ASP A 203 12.27 -8.70 34.25
C ASP A 203 12.11 -7.19 34.00
N GLU A 204 12.79 -6.34 34.76
CA GLU A 204 12.79 -4.89 34.61
C GLU A 204 13.48 -4.46 33.30
N GLN A 205 14.63 -5.03 32.98
CA GLN A 205 15.33 -4.78 31.70
C GLN A 205 14.53 -5.27 30.52
N MET A 206 13.80 -6.39 30.67
CA MET A 206 12.94 -6.91 29.62
C MET A 206 11.73 -5.99 29.36
N GLU A 207 11.13 -5.42 30.40
CA GLU A 207 10.04 -4.45 30.26
C GLU A 207 10.53 -3.15 29.62
N GLU A 208 11.74 -2.71 29.94
CA GLU A 208 12.40 -1.57 29.28
C GLU A 208 12.59 -1.82 27.78
N ILE A 209 13.16 -2.97 27.41
CA ILE A 209 13.34 -3.40 26.01
C ILE A 209 12.00 -3.46 25.28
N ASN A 210 10.99 -4.07 25.88
CA ASN A 210 9.65 -4.17 25.31
C ASN A 210 9.02 -2.79 25.09
N THR A 211 9.20 -1.87 26.03
CA THR A 211 8.69 -0.50 25.92
C THR A 211 9.39 0.26 24.79
N GLU A 212 10.71 0.14 24.69
CA GLU A 212 11.49 0.78 23.64
C GLU A 212 11.15 0.22 22.24
N CYS A 213 11.03 -1.11 22.12
CA CYS A 213 10.63 -1.76 20.88
C CYS A 213 9.22 -1.34 20.45
N ARG A 214 8.26 -1.28 21.38
CA ARG A 214 6.90 -0.82 21.11
C ARG A 214 6.89 0.61 20.57
N PHE A 215 7.60 1.51 21.24
CA PHE A 215 7.72 2.91 20.82
C PHE A 215 8.36 3.04 19.43
N PHE A 216 9.42 2.27 19.17
CA PHE A 216 10.07 2.25 17.85
C PHE A 216 9.11 1.77 16.73
N ILE A 217 8.36 0.70 16.97
CA ILE A 217 7.39 0.17 16.00
C ILE A 217 6.27 1.18 15.75
N GLU A 218 5.70 1.79 16.79
CA GLU A 218 4.67 2.81 16.65
C GLU A 218 5.16 4.02 15.85
N GLN A 219 6.38 4.49 16.11
CA GLN A 219 6.98 5.57 15.33
C GLN A 219 7.21 5.19 13.87
N LYS A 220 7.72 3.99 13.61
CA LYS A 220 7.92 3.47 12.25
C LYS A 220 6.60 3.43 11.48
N ASP A 221 5.54 2.87 12.08
CA ASP A 221 4.23 2.76 11.46
C ASP A 221 3.62 4.14 11.18
N ALA A 222 3.75 5.09 12.10
CA ALA A 222 3.31 6.48 11.92
C ALA A 222 4.06 7.18 10.77
N MET A 223 5.37 6.95 10.63
CA MET A 223 6.16 7.48 9.53
C MET A 223 5.75 6.88 8.18
N LEU A 224 5.55 5.57 8.12
CA LEU A 224 5.10 4.87 6.91
C LEU A 224 3.71 5.36 6.46
N LEU A 225 2.79 5.54 7.40
CA LEU A 225 1.47 6.11 7.13
C LEU A 225 1.60 7.53 6.56
N THR A 226 2.43 8.37 7.17
CA THR A 226 2.69 9.74 6.71
C THR A 226 3.25 9.76 5.28
N CYS A 227 4.20 8.87 4.97
CA CYS A 227 4.75 8.72 3.61
C CYS A 227 3.67 8.29 2.60
N THR A 228 2.80 7.37 3.00
CA THR A 228 1.69 6.89 2.16
C THR A 228 0.70 8.02 1.85
N ASP A 229 0.29 8.78 2.86
CA ASP A 229 -0.60 9.93 2.71
C ASP A 229 0.02 11.04 1.84
N PHE A 230 1.31 11.31 2.04
CA PHE A 230 2.05 12.27 1.23
C PHE A 230 2.10 11.85 -0.25
N ASN A 231 2.41 10.60 -0.51
CA ASN A 231 2.40 10.05 -1.87
C ASN A 231 1.02 10.09 -2.52
N ALA A 232 -0.05 9.82 -1.76
CA ALA A 232 -1.42 9.93 -2.24
C ALA A 232 -1.78 11.38 -2.60
N LYS A 233 -1.38 12.36 -1.76
CA LYS A 233 -1.57 13.80 -2.04
C LYS A 233 -0.82 14.25 -3.28
N ILE A 234 0.46 13.84 -3.44
CA ILE A 234 1.24 14.16 -4.65
C ILE A 234 0.57 13.57 -5.90
N LYS A 235 0.17 12.30 -5.87
CA LYS A 235 -0.53 11.66 -6.99
C LYS A 235 -1.82 12.40 -7.34
N SER A 236 -2.60 12.81 -6.33
CA SER A 236 -3.80 13.61 -6.53
C SER A 236 -3.50 14.96 -7.21
N GLN A 237 -2.48 15.69 -6.73
CA GLN A 237 -2.07 16.94 -7.34
C GLN A 237 -1.57 16.78 -8.78
N ILE A 238 -0.80 15.75 -9.08
CA ILE A 238 -0.36 15.45 -10.45
C ILE A 238 -1.56 15.18 -11.35
N ASN A 239 -2.55 14.42 -10.87
CA ASN A 239 -3.77 14.12 -11.63
C ASN A 239 -4.66 15.34 -11.85
N MET A 240 -4.57 16.37 -10.99
CA MET A 240 -5.26 17.64 -11.14
C MET A 240 -4.55 18.62 -12.09
N MET A 241 -3.31 18.31 -12.50
CA MET A 241 -2.58 19.14 -13.46
C MET A 241 -3.26 19.05 -14.82
N GLU A 242 -3.94 20.12 -15.20
CA GLU A 242 -4.58 20.25 -16.51
C GLU A 242 -3.91 21.36 -17.33
N PHE A 243 -3.66 21.08 -18.59
CA PHE A 243 -3.25 22.08 -19.56
C PHE A 243 -4.48 22.85 -20.05
N LYS A 244 -5.03 23.72 -19.21
CA LYS A 244 -6.28 24.47 -19.49
C LYS A 244 -6.26 25.15 -20.86
N THR A 245 -5.16 25.79 -21.23
CA THR A 245 -4.99 26.46 -22.51
C THR A 245 -4.96 25.47 -23.68
N LEU A 246 -4.25 24.37 -23.54
CA LEU A 246 -4.21 23.30 -24.55
C LEU A 246 -5.57 22.63 -24.69
N LYS A 247 -6.26 22.33 -23.59
CA LYS A 247 -7.61 21.76 -23.57
C LYS A 247 -8.62 22.71 -24.27
N ARG A 248 -8.54 24.00 -23.98
CA ARG A 248 -9.37 25.01 -24.65
C ARG A 248 -9.07 25.08 -26.15
N PHE A 249 -7.80 25.13 -26.54
CA PHE A 249 -7.37 25.16 -27.93
C PHE A 249 -7.85 23.91 -28.69
N LEU A 250 -7.69 22.74 -28.12
CA LEU A 250 -8.14 21.48 -28.73
C LEU A 250 -9.67 21.43 -28.82
N SER A 251 -10.41 21.85 -27.80
CA SER A 251 -11.87 21.86 -27.82
C SER A 251 -12.44 22.86 -28.81
N THR A 252 -11.84 24.02 -28.99
CA THR A 252 -12.27 25.03 -29.98
C THR A 252 -11.93 24.63 -31.40
N LYS A 253 -10.83 23.92 -31.62
CA LYS A 253 -10.39 23.49 -32.94
C LYS A 253 -11.14 22.25 -33.47
N TYR A 254 -11.55 21.35 -32.55
CA TYR A 254 -12.21 20.09 -32.91
C TYR A 254 -13.71 20.02 -32.59
N ALA A 255 -14.25 21.03 -31.86
CA ALA A 255 -15.69 21.19 -31.80
C ALA A 255 -16.16 21.59 -33.19
N SER A 256 -17.00 20.74 -33.82
CA SER A 256 -17.60 21.08 -35.09
C SER A 256 -18.19 22.49 -35.05
N GLU A 257 -17.97 23.30 -36.09
CA GLU A 257 -18.33 24.73 -36.22
C GLU A 257 -19.78 25.09 -35.80
N LYS A 258 -20.65 24.12 -35.68
CA LYS A 258 -22.06 24.32 -35.26
C LYS A 258 -22.28 24.58 -33.77
N ASN A 259 -21.30 24.39 -32.88
CA ASN A 259 -21.49 24.47 -31.42
C ASN A 259 -20.73 25.60 -30.72
N LEU A 260 -19.90 26.38 -31.40
CA LEU A 260 -19.08 27.45 -30.83
C LEU A 260 -19.85 28.72 -30.44
N GLU A 261 -21.04 28.93 -30.98
CA GLU A 261 -21.83 30.15 -30.74
C GLU A 261 -22.45 30.24 -29.34
N PHE A 262 -22.55 29.14 -28.61
CA PHE A 262 -23.34 29.07 -27.37
C PHE A 262 -22.59 28.45 -26.18
N TYR A 263 -21.37 28.89 -26.00
CA TYR A 263 -20.49 28.39 -24.95
C TYR A 263 -20.58 29.25 -23.67
N CYS A 264 -20.56 28.60 -22.49
CA CYS A 264 -20.50 29.29 -21.22
C CYS A 264 -19.05 29.34 -20.69
N GLU A 265 -18.46 30.53 -20.71
CA GLU A 265 -17.06 30.75 -20.24
C GLU A 265 -16.85 30.46 -18.74
N ALA A 266 -17.92 30.55 -17.93
CA ALA A 266 -17.83 30.38 -16.48
C ALA A 266 -17.79 28.91 -16.01
N CYS A 267 -18.18 27.94 -16.83
CA CYS A 267 -18.22 26.52 -16.44
C CYS A 267 -17.91 25.56 -17.60
N ASP A 268 -17.35 26.09 -18.68
CA ASP A 268 -16.92 25.35 -19.88
C ASP A 268 -18.03 24.48 -20.54
N LEU A 269 -19.30 24.83 -20.29
CA LEU A 269 -20.44 24.08 -20.84
C LEU A 269 -20.83 24.59 -22.22
N ASN A 270 -20.94 23.66 -23.17
CA ASN A 270 -21.42 23.93 -24.53
C ASN A 270 -22.94 23.74 -24.63
N CYS A 271 -23.67 24.75 -25.04
CA CYS A 271 -25.11 24.76 -25.11
C CYS A 271 -25.61 24.60 -26.58
N LYS A 272 -26.74 23.98 -26.76
CA LYS A 272 -27.28 23.70 -28.10
C LYS A 272 -27.72 24.95 -28.90
N ASN A 273 -28.01 26.06 -28.23
CA ASN A 273 -28.43 27.33 -28.80
C ASN A 273 -28.37 28.48 -27.77
N LEU A 274 -28.57 29.72 -28.24
CA LEU A 274 -28.51 30.93 -27.39
C LEU A 274 -29.55 30.90 -26.26
N ARG A 275 -30.72 30.29 -26.46
CA ARG A 275 -31.78 30.17 -25.44
C ARG A 275 -31.33 29.25 -24.31
N ALA A 276 -30.70 28.12 -24.66
CA ALA A 276 -30.13 27.20 -23.70
C ALA A 276 -28.96 27.81 -22.91
N LEU A 277 -28.08 28.58 -23.55
CA LEU A 277 -27.00 29.30 -22.91
C LEU A 277 -27.53 30.36 -21.92
N LYS A 278 -28.54 31.14 -22.32
CA LYS A 278 -29.19 32.12 -21.43
C LYS A 278 -29.90 31.42 -20.24
N ALA A 279 -30.53 30.30 -20.44
CA ALA A 279 -31.17 29.51 -19.38
C ALA A 279 -30.10 28.92 -18.42
N HIS A 280 -29.01 28.37 -18.96
CA HIS A 280 -27.88 27.85 -18.22
C HIS A 280 -27.22 28.92 -17.35
N LYS A 281 -26.91 30.09 -17.88
CA LYS A 281 -26.32 31.23 -17.12
C LYS A 281 -27.22 31.72 -15.97
N ARG A 282 -28.53 31.49 -16.04
CA ARG A 282 -29.47 31.78 -14.93
C ARG A 282 -29.58 30.67 -13.90
N GLY A 283 -29.09 29.49 -14.20
CA GLY A 283 -29.19 28.29 -13.34
C GLY A 283 -28.25 28.33 -12.15
N ALA A 284 -28.68 27.70 -11.05
CA ALA A 284 -27.92 27.65 -9.80
C ALA A 284 -26.52 27.02 -9.93
N LYS A 285 -26.37 26.03 -10.80
CA LYS A 285 -25.08 25.33 -11.05
C LYS A 285 -24.04 26.24 -11.69
N CYS A 286 -24.44 27.11 -12.63
CA CYS A 286 -23.51 28.07 -13.24
C CYS A 286 -23.10 29.18 -12.28
N LYS A 287 -24.01 29.58 -11.38
CA LYS A 287 -23.74 30.58 -10.34
C LYS A 287 -22.85 30.04 -9.22
N ALA A 288 -22.95 28.74 -8.89
CA ALA A 288 -22.08 28.09 -7.91
C ALA A 288 -20.60 28.10 -8.34
N ASN A 289 -20.31 27.75 -9.59
CA ASN A 289 -18.94 27.80 -10.13
C ASN A 289 -18.34 29.21 -10.14
N GLN A 290 -19.17 30.24 -10.40
CA GLN A 290 -18.73 31.65 -10.34
C GLN A 290 -18.40 32.12 -8.91
N ASN A 291 -19.06 31.54 -7.89
CA ASN A 291 -18.81 31.86 -6.49
C ASN A 291 -17.56 31.16 -5.93
N ASP A 292 -17.26 29.97 -6.43
CA ASP A 292 -16.04 29.23 -6.04
C ASP A 292 -14.79 29.90 -6.61
N GLU A 293 -14.79 30.33 -7.86
CA GLU A 293 -13.68 31.14 -8.44
C GLU A 293 -13.43 32.48 -7.71
N LYS A 294 -14.50 33.11 -7.22
CA LYS A 294 -14.37 34.37 -6.43
C LYS A 294 -13.85 34.10 -5.02
N LYS A 295 -14.09 32.94 -4.43
CA LYS A 295 -13.53 32.57 -3.14
C LYS A 295 -12.04 32.23 -3.23
N GLU A 296 -11.62 31.44 -4.22
CA GLU A 296 -10.22 31.13 -4.44
C GLU A 296 -9.36 32.35 -4.72
N THR A 297 -9.87 33.32 -5.52
CA THR A 297 -9.15 34.59 -5.76
C THR A 297 -9.11 35.51 -4.54
N SER A 298 -10.08 35.46 -3.64
CA SER A 298 -10.06 36.23 -2.40
C SER A 298 -9.12 35.65 -1.34
N GLU A 299 -9.00 34.32 -1.27
CA GLU A 299 -8.05 33.62 -0.38
C GLU A 299 -6.59 33.81 -0.84
N GLN A 300 -6.32 33.70 -2.15
CA GLN A 300 -4.99 33.96 -2.70
C GLN A 300 -4.51 35.41 -2.48
N ASN A 301 -5.41 36.41 -2.56
CA ASN A 301 -5.10 37.79 -2.26
C ASN A 301 -4.92 38.08 -0.75
N MET A 302 -5.47 37.26 0.13
CA MET A 302 -5.27 37.35 1.58
C MET A 302 -3.91 36.80 2.01
N VAL A 303 -3.43 35.73 1.38
CA VAL A 303 -2.12 35.13 1.68
C VAL A 303 -0.96 36.05 1.24
N ILE A 304 -1.12 36.83 0.18
CA ILE A 304 -0.08 37.76 -0.30
C ILE A 304 0.06 38.98 0.61
N LYS A 305 -1.01 39.37 1.35
CA LYS A 305 -0.96 40.51 2.27
C LYS A 305 -0.41 40.22 3.68
N VAL A 306 -0.16 38.95 4.01
CA VAL A 306 0.40 38.56 5.32
C VAL A 306 1.92 38.40 5.27
N ASN A 307 2.53 38.35 4.07
CA ASN A 307 3.97 38.15 3.86
C ASN A 307 4.70 39.39 3.31
N THR A 308 4.13 40.58 3.43
CA THR A 308 4.76 41.89 3.27
C THR A 308 4.64 42.67 4.57
#